data_66e584c146640c4986bbbc159cdcea2b
#
_entry.id   66e584c146640c4986bbbc159cdcea2b
#
_cell.length_a   1.000
_cell.length_b   1.000
_cell.length_c   1.000
_cell.angle_alpha   90.00
_cell.angle_beta   90.00
_cell.angle_gamma   90.00
#
_symmetry.space_group_name_H-M   'P 1'
#
loop_
_entity.id
_entity.type
_entity.pdbx_description
1 polymer ?
#
loop_
_entity_poly.entity_id
_entity_poly.type
_entity_poly.pdbx_seq_one_letter_code
_entity_poly.pdbx_strand_id
1 'polypeptide(L)'
;MNMLLAPALLALSVAAHAAPATYDIDPTHTYPSFEADHMGLSHWRGKLNKSAGTIVYDKATGAGSVDVKMDLASIDFGLDAMNAWATGDKFFNVEKNPNATFKGRFDGAKAGVPTQVVGELTLNGKTRPLTLAIHQLKCVPHPMLKRELCGADASGTFNREEFGLGAGKDYGFKMDVNLRIQVEAIAKE
;
A
#
# COMPACT_ATOMS: atom_id res chain seq x y z
N MET A 1 69.50 3.98 -24.16
CA MET A 1 68.42 3.00 -23.94
C MET A 1 67.36 3.71 -23.10
N ASN A 2 66.45 4.43 -23.78
CA ASN A 2 65.41 5.27 -23.10
C ASN A 2 64.12 4.43 -22.94
N MET A 3 63.78 4.11 -21.71
CA MET A 3 62.53 3.43 -21.35
C MET A 3 61.46 4.48 -21.15
N LEU A 4 60.51 4.57 -22.08
CA LEU A 4 59.32 5.41 -21.98
C LEU A 4 58.29 4.71 -21.07
N LEU A 5 58.07 5.21 -19.87
CA LEU A 5 56.93 4.80 -19.02
C LEU A 5 55.66 5.50 -19.53
N ALA A 6 54.72 4.71 -20.03
CA ALA A 6 53.36 5.23 -20.32
C ALA A 6 52.52 5.25 -19.04
N PRO A 7 51.84 6.34 -18.74
CA PRO A 7 50.89 6.36 -17.59
C PRO A 7 49.62 5.59 -17.94
N ALA A 8 49.29 4.60 -17.11
CA ALA A 8 47.99 3.91 -17.17
C ALA A 8 46.91 4.82 -16.55
N LEU A 9 46.01 5.34 -17.37
CA LEU A 9 44.81 5.99 -16.91
C LEU A 9 43.82 4.94 -16.36
N LEU A 10 43.65 4.91 -15.05
CA LEU A 10 42.53 4.20 -14.44
C LEU A 10 41.24 4.99 -14.69
N ALA A 11 40.38 4.53 -15.58
CA ALA A 11 39.04 5.05 -15.75
C ALA A 11 38.15 4.54 -14.57
N LEU A 12 37.85 5.44 -13.61
CA LEU A 12 36.80 5.18 -12.62
C LEU A 12 35.45 5.20 -13.34
N SER A 13 34.85 4.05 -13.55
CA SER A 13 33.45 3.95 -13.96
C SER A 13 32.54 4.33 -12.78
N VAL A 14 31.97 5.52 -12.82
CA VAL A 14 30.87 5.94 -11.91
C VAL A 14 29.65 5.16 -12.38
N ALA A 15 29.21 4.19 -11.57
CA ALA A 15 27.93 3.54 -11.79
C ALA A 15 26.82 4.59 -11.65
N ALA A 16 26.18 4.97 -12.75
CA ALA A 16 25.00 5.81 -12.72
C ALA A 16 23.87 5.03 -12.05
N HIS A 17 23.56 5.32 -10.80
CA HIS A 17 22.36 4.83 -10.16
C HIS A 17 21.17 5.55 -10.79
N ALA A 18 20.18 4.77 -11.28
CA ALA A 18 18.94 5.33 -11.74
C ALA A 18 18.26 6.04 -10.56
N ALA A 19 17.79 7.27 -10.78
CA ALA A 19 17.07 8.04 -9.75
C ALA A 19 15.76 7.29 -9.34
N PRO A 20 15.26 7.50 -8.10
CA PRO A 20 13.97 6.99 -7.69
C PRO A 20 12.87 7.39 -8.67
N ALA A 21 12.04 6.45 -9.07
CA ALA A 21 10.91 6.70 -9.96
C ALA A 21 9.64 6.91 -9.14
N THR A 22 8.75 7.78 -9.64
CA THR A 22 7.42 8.03 -9.06
C THR A 22 6.37 7.31 -9.89
N TYR A 23 5.45 6.64 -9.24
CA TYR A 23 4.36 5.89 -9.85
C TYR A 23 3.04 6.41 -9.33
N ASP A 24 2.06 6.57 -10.21
CA ASP A 24 0.66 6.79 -9.83
C ASP A 24 -0.05 5.45 -9.69
N ILE A 25 -0.81 5.27 -8.60
CA ILE A 25 -1.63 4.08 -8.41
C ILE A 25 -2.65 3.97 -9.53
N ASP A 26 -2.72 2.78 -10.14
CA ASP A 26 -3.79 2.43 -11.08
C ASP A 26 -5.07 2.05 -10.30
N PRO A 27 -6.10 2.89 -10.30
CA PRO A 27 -7.32 2.65 -9.53
C PRO A 27 -8.14 1.48 -10.09
N THR A 28 -7.86 1.02 -11.31
CA THR A 28 -8.58 -0.09 -11.94
C THR A 28 -8.02 -1.46 -11.54
N HIS A 29 -6.79 -1.49 -10.97
CA HIS A 29 -6.11 -2.69 -10.53
C HIS A 29 -5.66 -2.64 -9.06
N THR A 30 -6.19 -1.67 -8.27
CA THR A 30 -5.81 -1.50 -6.86
C THR A 30 -7.04 -1.55 -5.97
N TYR A 31 -7.15 -2.64 -5.19
CA TYR A 31 -8.27 -2.87 -4.29
C TYR A 31 -7.76 -3.32 -2.92
N PRO A 32 -7.66 -2.39 -1.94
CA PRO A 32 -7.43 -2.77 -0.56
C PRO A 32 -8.59 -3.60 -0.04
N SER A 33 -8.34 -4.89 0.17
CA SER A 33 -9.32 -5.86 0.67
C SER A 33 -9.05 -6.18 2.12
N PHE A 34 -10.08 -6.63 2.82
CA PHE A 34 -9.98 -6.94 4.25
C PHE A 34 -10.85 -8.13 4.64
N GLU A 35 -10.48 -8.73 5.77
CA GLU A 35 -11.23 -9.77 6.45
C GLU A 35 -11.42 -9.37 7.91
N ALA A 36 -12.66 -9.51 8.43
CA ALA A 36 -13.01 -9.23 9.81
C ALA A 36 -13.80 -10.39 10.41
N ASP A 37 -13.51 -10.72 11.66
CA ASP A 37 -14.20 -11.78 12.39
C ASP A 37 -15.67 -11.44 12.60
N HIS A 38 -16.54 -12.42 12.44
CA HIS A 38 -17.95 -12.36 12.76
C HIS A 38 -18.30 -13.38 13.84
N MET A 39 -18.13 -13.00 15.11
CA MET A 39 -18.45 -13.79 16.30
C MET A 39 -17.71 -15.16 16.38
N GLY A 40 -16.57 -15.28 15.73
CA GLY A 40 -15.85 -16.56 15.60
C GLY A 40 -16.51 -17.60 14.69
N LEU A 41 -17.63 -17.26 14.05
CA LEU A 41 -18.38 -18.17 13.16
C LEU A 41 -17.83 -18.15 11.73
N SER A 42 -17.43 -16.98 11.26
CA SER A 42 -16.94 -16.78 9.90
C SER A 42 -16.12 -15.50 9.80
N HIS A 43 -15.49 -15.27 8.65
CA HIS A 43 -14.87 -14.00 8.33
C HIS A 43 -15.69 -13.29 7.26
N TRP A 44 -16.11 -12.07 7.56
CA TRP A 44 -16.65 -11.16 6.59
C TRP A 44 -15.52 -10.57 5.77
N ARG A 45 -15.73 -10.48 4.47
CA ARG A 45 -14.76 -9.94 3.52
C ARG A 45 -15.35 -8.75 2.81
N GLY A 46 -14.48 -7.78 2.54
CA GLY A 46 -14.84 -6.62 1.75
C GLY A 46 -13.61 -5.97 1.15
N LYS A 47 -13.83 -4.94 0.37
CA LYS A 47 -12.78 -4.16 -0.27
C LYS A 47 -13.20 -2.69 -0.39
N LEU A 48 -12.23 -1.84 -0.68
CA LEU A 48 -12.46 -0.46 -1.10
C LEU A 48 -12.25 -0.37 -2.62
N ASN A 49 -13.27 0.04 -3.34
CA ASN A 49 -13.27 0.06 -4.81
C ASN A 49 -12.61 1.32 -5.40
N LYS A 50 -12.29 2.32 -4.57
CA LYS A 50 -11.67 3.56 -5.03
C LYS A 50 -10.46 3.90 -4.16
N SER A 51 -9.29 3.87 -4.80
CA SER A 51 -8.01 4.27 -4.21
C SER A 51 -7.26 5.16 -5.18
N ALA A 52 -6.48 6.10 -4.65
CA ALA A 52 -5.58 6.93 -5.42
C ALA A 52 -4.34 7.25 -4.59
N GLY A 53 -3.23 7.56 -5.24
CA GLY A 53 -2.01 7.91 -4.53
C GLY A 53 -0.78 7.77 -5.38
N THR A 54 0.37 7.91 -4.72
CA THR A 54 1.67 7.81 -5.36
C THR A 54 2.61 6.91 -4.59
N ILE A 55 3.48 6.24 -5.32
CA ILE A 55 4.58 5.44 -4.78
C ILE A 55 5.87 5.99 -5.37
N VAL A 56 6.86 6.27 -4.53
CA VAL A 56 8.22 6.53 -4.96
C VAL A 56 9.04 5.28 -4.69
N TYR A 57 9.79 4.80 -5.68
CA TYR A 57 10.57 3.58 -5.55
C TYR A 57 11.94 3.71 -6.22
N ASP A 58 12.98 3.48 -5.44
CA ASP A 58 14.34 3.30 -5.90
C ASP A 58 14.66 1.80 -5.98
N LYS A 59 14.69 1.26 -7.18
CA LYS A 59 14.95 -0.17 -7.41
C LYS A 59 16.39 -0.60 -7.10
N ALA A 60 17.33 0.34 -7.05
CA ALA A 60 18.72 0.02 -6.72
C ALA A 60 18.91 -0.23 -5.23
N THR A 61 18.22 0.53 -4.40
CA THR A 61 18.35 0.48 -2.93
C THR A 61 17.19 -0.20 -2.24
N GLY A 62 16.03 -0.30 -2.90
CA GLY A 62 14.78 -0.72 -2.29
C GLY A 62 14.12 0.36 -1.42
N ALA A 63 14.67 1.56 -1.40
CA ALA A 63 14.11 2.69 -0.67
C ALA A 63 12.90 3.29 -1.41
N GLY A 64 12.03 3.96 -0.66
CA GLY A 64 10.91 4.65 -1.24
C GLY A 64 9.81 4.97 -0.24
N SER A 65 8.70 5.51 -0.75
CA SER A 65 7.55 5.90 0.06
C SER A 65 6.24 5.58 -0.64
N VAL A 66 5.21 5.46 0.18
CA VAL A 66 3.83 5.20 -0.23
C VAL A 66 2.94 6.28 0.38
N ASP A 67 2.09 6.92 -0.43
CA ASP A 67 1.05 7.86 0.01
C ASP A 67 -0.25 7.51 -0.72
N VAL A 68 -1.19 6.89 0.00
CA VAL A 68 -2.44 6.36 -0.55
C VAL A 68 -3.62 6.93 0.19
N LYS A 69 -4.63 7.33 -0.58
CA LYS A 69 -5.95 7.73 -0.11
C LYS A 69 -7.00 6.76 -0.64
N MET A 70 -7.89 6.33 0.24
CA MET A 70 -8.97 5.40 -0.04
C MET A 70 -10.32 6.08 0.27
N ASP A 71 -11.25 6.04 -0.66
CA ASP A 71 -12.61 6.55 -0.49
C ASP A 71 -13.43 5.53 0.33
N LEU A 72 -13.81 5.89 1.55
CA LEU A 72 -14.58 5.01 2.44
C LEU A 72 -16.02 4.78 1.95
N ALA A 73 -16.58 5.69 1.14
CA ALA A 73 -17.88 5.48 0.52
C ALA A 73 -17.86 4.37 -0.55
N SER A 74 -16.66 3.95 -0.98
CA SER A 74 -16.48 2.88 -1.96
C SER A 74 -16.39 1.47 -1.35
N ILE A 75 -16.69 1.33 -0.04
CA ILE A 75 -16.66 0.03 0.62
C ILE A 75 -17.67 -0.94 0.01
N ASP A 76 -17.25 -2.17 -0.19
CA ASP A 76 -18.05 -3.20 -0.81
C ASP A 76 -17.87 -4.55 -0.11
N PHE A 77 -18.93 -5.01 0.54
CA PHE A 77 -19.07 -6.33 1.15
C PHE A 77 -19.78 -7.33 0.23
N GLY A 78 -20.20 -6.89 -0.98
CA GLY A 78 -21.06 -7.67 -1.84
C GLY A 78 -22.53 -7.71 -1.39
N LEU A 79 -22.92 -6.83 -0.44
CA LEU A 79 -24.29 -6.72 0.08
C LEU A 79 -24.62 -5.26 0.36
N ASP A 80 -25.56 -4.68 -0.39
CA ASP A 80 -25.92 -3.25 -0.32
C ASP A 80 -26.32 -2.78 1.08
N ALA A 81 -27.09 -3.59 1.81
CA ALA A 81 -27.50 -3.27 3.18
C ALA A 81 -26.27 -3.13 4.12
N MET A 82 -25.24 -3.95 3.93
CA MET A 82 -24.01 -3.87 4.71
C MET A 82 -23.16 -2.68 4.29
N ASN A 83 -23.10 -2.39 3.00
CA ASN A 83 -22.40 -1.21 2.46
C ASN A 83 -23.03 0.07 3.03
N ALA A 84 -24.35 0.16 3.03
CA ALA A 84 -25.09 1.30 3.60
C ALA A 84 -24.88 1.45 5.11
N TRP A 85 -24.90 0.34 5.85
CA TRP A 85 -24.61 0.36 7.28
C TRP A 85 -23.18 0.83 7.57
N ALA A 86 -22.19 0.31 6.84
CA ALA A 86 -20.78 0.62 7.04
C ALA A 86 -20.46 2.09 6.73
N THR A 87 -21.10 2.69 5.73
CA THR A 87 -20.92 4.10 5.36
C THR A 87 -21.66 5.06 6.29
N GLY A 88 -22.65 4.55 7.03
CA GLY A 88 -23.51 5.32 7.92
C GLY A 88 -22.82 5.88 9.18
N ASP A 89 -23.58 6.63 9.95
CA ASP A 89 -23.14 7.37 11.14
C ASP A 89 -22.66 6.48 12.29
N LYS A 90 -23.14 5.23 12.33
CA LYS A 90 -22.81 4.25 13.38
C LYS A 90 -21.48 3.52 13.14
N PHE A 91 -20.86 3.71 11.98
CA PHE A 91 -19.58 3.07 11.68
C PHE A 91 -18.59 4.09 11.11
N PHE A 92 -18.37 4.18 9.79
CA PHE A 92 -17.39 5.11 9.22
C PHE A 92 -17.83 6.56 9.26
N ASN A 93 -19.15 6.84 9.22
CA ASN A 93 -19.67 8.20 9.07
C ASN A 93 -18.99 8.95 7.93
N VAL A 94 -19.15 8.45 6.72
CA VAL A 94 -18.41 8.95 5.55
C VAL A 94 -18.68 10.41 5.21
N GLU A 95 -19.78 10.99 5.68
CA GLU A 95 -20.05 12.43 5.58
C GLU A 95 -19.00 13.25 6.34
N LYS A 96 -18.57 12.77 7.50
CA LYS A 96 -17.54 13.42 8.32
C LYS A 96 -16.13 12.91 8.02
N ASN A 97 -16.01 11.64 7.70
CA ASN A 97 -14.76 10.93 7.48
C ASN A 97 -14.77 10.26 6.09
N PRO A 98 -14.70 11.02 5.00
CA PRO A 98 -14.88 10.45 3.66
C PRO A 98 -13.73 9.53 3.22
N ASN A 99 -12.56 9.65 3.84
CA ASN A 99 -11.36 8.95 3.40
C ASN A 99 -10.61 8.29 4.54
N ALA A 100 -9.94 7.17 4.22
CA ALA A 100 -8.79 6.69 4.95
C ALA A 100 -7.51 7.04 4.18
N THR A 101 -6.38 7.18 4.89
CA THR A 101 -5.07 7.40 4.26
C THR A 101 -4.02 6.49 4.88
N PHE A 102 -3.10 6.01 4.06
CA PHE A 102 -1.92 5.30 4.51
C PHE A 102 -0.67 5.99 3.96
N LYS A 103 0.26 6.35 4.85
CA LYS A 103 1.55 6.93 4.48
C LYS A 103 2.65 6.12 5.11
N GLY A 104 3.61 5.69 4.30
CA GLY A 104 4.68 4.85 4.78
C GLY A 104 5.95 4.93 3.94
N ARG A 105 6.99 4.26 4.41
CA ARG A 105 8.25 4.07 3.70
C ARG A 105 8.53 2.59 3.52
N PHE A 106 9.19 2.25 2.45
CA PHE A 106 9.73 0.91 2.24
C PHE A 106 10.84 0.60 3.26
N ASP A 107 10.89 -0.63 3.69
CA ASP A 107 11.86 -1.11 4.68
C ASP A 107 12.21 -2.59 4.46
N GLY A 108 13.28 -3.06 5.13
CA GLY A 108 13.73 -4.44 5.10
C GLY A 108 14.19 -4.91 3.71
N ALA A 109 14.78 -4.03 2.90
CA ALA A 109 15.17 -4.36 1.54
C ALA A 109 16.19 -5.53 1.48
N LYS A 110 15.92 -6.50 0.60
CA LYS A 110 16.82 -7.60 0.26
C LYS A 110 17.11 -7.56 -1.24
N ALA A 111 18.37 -7.39 -1.62
CA ALA A 111 18.78 -7.23 -3.01
C ALA A 111 17.97 -6.16 -3.78
N GLY A 112 17.74 -5.01 -3.16
CA GLY A 112 16.97 -3.90 -3.75
C GLY A 112 15.44 -4.06 -3.70
N VAL A 113 14.91 -5.18 -3.18
CA VAL A 113 13.47 -5.41 -3.08
C VAL A 113 13.02 -5.23 -1.62
N PRO A 114 12.13 -4.27 -1.31
CA PRO A 114 11.62 -4.07 0.03
C PRO A 114 10.74 -5.24 0.45
N THR A 115 10.76 -5.58 1.74
CA THR A 115 9.95 -6.67 2.29
C THR A 115 8.78 -6.20 3.13
N GLN A 116 8.74 -4.90 3.44
CA GLN A 116 7.65 -4.30 4.19
C GLN A 116 7.49 -2.80 3.90
N VAL A 117 6.33 -2.26 4.24
CA VAL A 117 6.07 -0.83 4.33
C VAL A 117 5.77 -0.50 5.78
N VAL A 118 6.59 0.32 6.40
CA VAL A 118 6.36 0.84 7.77
C VAL A 118 5.73 2.21 7.65
N GLY A 119 4.54 2.38 8.22
CA GLY A 119 3.80 3.62 8.05
C GLY A 119 2.71 3.84 9.09
N GLU A 120 1.78 4.73 8.74
CA GLU A 120 0.67 5.13 9.56
C GLU A 120 -0.63 5.07 8.76
N LEU A 121 -1.64 4.44 9.35
CA LEU A 121 -3.02 4.45 8.87
C LEU A 121 -3.79 5.56 9.59
N THR A 122 -4.42 6.44 8.84
CA THR A 122 -5.44 7.35 9.36
C THR A 122 -6.81 6.86 8.93
N LEU A 123 -7.65 6.58 9.90
CA LEU A 123 -9.01 6.09 9.70
C LEU A 123 -9.91 6.70 10.77
N ASN A 124 -11.12 7.14 10.38
CA ASN A 124 -12.09 7.75 11.29
C ASN A 124 -11.47 8.90 12.14
N GLY A 125 -10.64 9.75 11.51
CA GLY A 125 -9.97 10.89 12.15
C GLY A 125 -8.85 10.53 13.13
N LYS A 126 -8.48 9.25 13.28
CA LYS A 126 -7.41 8.79 14.17
C LYS A 126 -6.28 8.18 13.37
N THR A 127 -5.04 8.43 13.80
CA THR A 127 -3.82 7.89 13.16
C THR A 127 -3.17 6.86 14.08
N ARG A 128 -2.77 5.71 13.50
CA ARG A 128 -2.08 4.63 14.20
C ARG A 128 -0.99 4.03 13.32
N PRO A 129 0.11 3.55 13.92
CA PRO A 129 1.12 2.82 13.17
C PRO A 129 0.54 1.55 12.54
N LEU A 130 0.97 1.27 11.31
CA LEU A 130 0.64 0.05 10.59
C LEU A 130 1.84 -0.37 9.74
N THR A 131 2.25 -1.62 9.88
CA THR A 131 3.25 -2.24 9.01
C THR A 131 2.55 -3.21 8.06
N LEU A 132 2.87 -3.10 6.78
CA LEU A 132 2.41 -4.01 5.73
C LEU A 132 3.59 -4.89 5.29
N ALA A 133 3.44 -6.20 5.39
CA ALA A 133 4.40 -7.16 4.82
C ALA A 133 4.17 -7.27 3.32
N ILE A 134 5.24 -7.13 2.53
CA ILE A 134 5.20 -7.30 1.07
C ILE A 134 5.52 -8.76 0.75
N HIS A 135 4.60 -9.46 0.08
CA HIS A 135 4.76 -10.86 -0.30
C HIS A 135 5.31 -11.00 -1.71
N GLN A 136 4.95 -10.08 -2.59
CA GLN A 136 5.40 -10.00 -3.96
C GLN A 136 5.54 -8.54 -4.37
N LEU A 137 6.60 -8.21 -5.09
CA LEU A 137 6.78 -6.95 -5.81
C LEU A 137 7.46 -7.24 -7.13
N LYS A 138 6.87 -6.80 -8.23
CA LYS A 138 7.40 -7.00 -9.57
C LYS A 138 7.10 -5.78 -10.45
N CYS A 139 8.08 -5.38 -11.23
CA CYS A 139 7.92 -4.34 -12.24
C CYS A 139 8.15 -4.93 -13.64
N VAL A 140 7.35 -4.49 -14.60
CA VAL A 140 7.39 -4.91 -16.01
C VAL A 140 7.10 -3.72 -16.93
N PRO A 141 7.49 -3.73 -18.21
CA PRO A 141 7.01 -2.76 -19.17
C PRO A 141 5.48 -2.89 -19.33
N HIS A 142 4.77 -1.78 -19.24
CA HIS A 142 3.31 -1.77 -19.46
C HIS A 142 3.02 -2.06 -20.95
N PRO A 143 2.16 -3.06 -21.26
CA PRO A 143 1.98 -3.52 -22.64
C PRO A 143 1.46 -2.46 -23.61
N MET A 144 0.69 -1.47 -23.12
CA MET A 144 0.07 -0.45 -23.97
C MET A 144 0.68 0.95 -23.80
N LEU A 145 1.15 1.32 -22.60
CA LEU A 145 1.51 2.70 -22.29
C LEU A 145 3.00 3.01 -22.48
N LYS A 146 3.84 2.03 -22.82
CA LYS A 146 5.30 2.17 -22.96
C LYS A 146 6.00 2.75 -21.71
N ARG A 147 5.39 2.63 -20.57
CA ARG A 147 5.89 3.01 -19.24
C ARG A 147 6.08 1.79 -18.37
N GLU A 148 6.77 1.91 -17.28
CA GLU A 148 6.89 0.81 -16.33
C GLU A 148 5.60 0.68 -15.49
N LEU A 149 5.18 -0.55 -15.28
CA LEU A 149 4.10 -0.96 -14.39
C LEU A 149 4.71 -1.79 -13.26
N CYS A 150 4.47 -1.41 -12.01
CA CYS A 150 4.85 -2.19 -10.85
C CYS A 150 3.60 -2.68 -10.12
N GLY A 151 3.61 -3.94 -9.71
CA GLY A 151 2.56 -4.55 -8.93
C GLY A 151 3.11 -5.19 -7.66
N ALA A 152 2.32 -5.17 -6.57
CA ALA A 152 2.65 -5.80 -5.31
C ALA A 152 1.43 -6.39 -4.62
N ASP A 153 1.68 -7.48 -3.88
CA ASP A 153 0.77 -8.03 -2.89
C ASP A 153 1.31 -7.78 -1.49
N ALA A 154 0.48 -7.28 -0.60
CA ALA A 154 0.85 -7.00 0.78
C ALA A 154 -0.25 -7.38 1.77
N SER A 155 0.13 -7.61 3.02
CA SER A 155 -0.81 -7.87 4.10
C SER A 155 -0.40 -7.17 5.39
N GLY A 156 -1.38 -6.95 6.26
CA GLY A 156 -1.17 -6.41 7.60
C GLY A 156 -2.40 -6.63 8.45
N THR A 157 -2.29 -6.30 9.72
CA THR A 157 -3.42 -6.39 10.65
C THR A 157 -3.45 -5.14 11.51
N PHE A 158 -4.64 -4.60 11.74
CA PHE A 158 -4.85 -3.50 12.68
C PHE A 158 -6.08 -3.75 13.55
N ASN A 159 -6.11 -3.15 14.72
CA ASN A 159 -7.26 -3.22 15.61
C ASN A 159 -8.20 -2.03 15.33
N ARG A 160 -9.41 -2.30 14.84
CA ARG A 160 -10.39 -1.27 14.46
C ARG A 160 -10.95 -0.47 15.64
N GLU A 161 -10.90 -1.02 16.85
CA GLU A 161 -11.33 -0.30 18.06
C GLU A 161 -10.43 0.91 18.35
N GLU A 162 -9.15 0.85 18.02
CA GLU A 162 -8.23 1.98 18.17
C GLU A 162 -8.61 3.19 17.32
N PHE A 163 -9.41 2.96 16.28
CA PHE A 163 -9.99 3.98 15.42
C PHE A 163 -11.42 4.38 15.83
N GLY A 164 -11.93 3.81 16.94
CA GLY A 164 -13.28 4.07 17.41
C GLY A 164 -14.37 3.26 16.71
N LEU A 165 -13.98 2.21 15.96
CA LEU A 165 -14.88 1.35 15.21
C LEU A 165 -15.17 0.07 16.01
N GLY A 166 -15.76 0.22 17.20
CA GLY A 166 -16.01 -0.86 18.16
C GLY A 166 -17.32 -1.65 17.96
N ALA A 167 -18.05 -1.43 16.86
CA ALA A 167 -19.33 -2.10 16.63
C ALA A 167 -19.19 -3.63 16.70
N GLY A 168 -20.13 -4.27 17.41
CA GLY A 168 -20.15 -5.73 17.57
C GLY A 168 -19.26 -6.27 18.70
N LYS A 169 -18.44 -5.45 19.38
CA LYS A 169 -17.57 -5.92 20.47
C LYS A 169 -18.34 -6.67 21.56
N ASP A 170 -19.46 -6.11 21.99
CA ASP A 170 -20.30 -6.70 23.04
C ASP A 170 -21.00 -8.01 22.60
N TYR A 171 -21.00 -8.32 21.32
CA TYR A 171 -21.49 -9.54 20.74
C TYR A 171 -20.38 -10.56 20.45
N GLY A 172 -19.15 -10.32 20.92
CA GLY A 172 -18.02 -11.22 20.77
C GLY A 172 -17.27 -11.13 19.44
N PHE A 173 -17.48 -10.07 18.66
CA PHE A 173 -16.66 -9.83 17.47
C PHE A 173 -15.22 -9.48 17.88
N LYS A 174 -14.25 -10.07 17.23
CA LYS A 174 -12.86 -9.63 17.34
C LYS A 174 -12.70 -8.28 16.65
N MET A 175 -11.83 -7.46 17.24
CA MET A 175 -11.61 -6.11 16.72
C MET A 175 -10.48 -6.02 15.68
N ASP A 176 -9.74 -7.10 15.49
CA ASP A 176 -8.67 -7.17 14.49
C ASP A 176 -9.24 -7.30 13.08
N VAL A 177 -8.67 -6.54 12.17
CA VAL A 177 -8.97 -6.55 10.74
C VAL A 177 -7.69 -6.95 9.99
N ASN A 178 -7.79 -8.03 9.22
CA ASN A 178 -6.70 -8.50 8.38
C ASN A 178 -6.81 -7.87 7.00
N LEU A 179 -5.75 -7.20 6.57
CA LEU A 179 -5.65 -6.59 5.25
C LEU A 179 -5.05 -7.58 4.23
N ARG A 180 -5.62 -7.59 3.02
CA ARG A 180 -5.15 -8.28 1.84
C ARG A 180 -5.13 -7.27 0.70
N ILE A 181 -3.96 -6.77 0.39
CA ILE A 181 -3.81 -5.63 -0.51
C ILE A 181 -3.16 -6.11 -1.79
N GLN A 182 -3.84 -5.90 -2.92
CA GLN A 182 -3.23 -5.87 -4.24
C GLN A 182 -3.11 -4.42 -4.67
N VAL A 183 -2.00 -4.05 -5.27
CA VAL A 183 -1.75 -2.72 -5.79
C VAL A 183 -0.96 -2.80 -7.08
N GLU A 184 -1.40 -2.04 -8.09
CA GLU A 184 -0.62 -1.76 -9.28
C GLU A 184 -0.42 -0.26 -9.44
N ALA A 185 0.72 0.13 -9.98
CA ALA A 185 1.07 1.54 -10.15
C ALA A 185 1.93 1.73 -11.41
N ILE A 186 1.67 2.82 -12.13
CA ILE A 186 2.28 3.13 -13.41
C ILE A 186 3.25 4.29 -13.24
N ALA A 187 4.47 4.16 -13.77
CA ALA A 187 5.48 5.21 -13.70
C ALA A 187 4.97 6.51 -14.32
N LYS A 188 5.22 7.64 -13.63
CA LYS A 188 4.99 8.98 -14.20
C LYS A 188 5.90 9.23 -15.40
N GLU A 189 5.47 10.12 -16.28
CA GLU A 189 6.30 10.64 -17.38
C GLU A 189 7.39 11.55 -16.85
#